data_fed56dcbdb932cd1d76ca477a8a8661c
#
_entry.id   fed56dcbdb932cd1d76ca477a8a8661c
#
_cell.length_a   1.000
_cell.length_b   1.000
_cell.length_c   1.000
_cell.angle_alpha   90.00
_cell.angle_beta   90.00
_cell.angle_gamma   90.00
#
_symmetry.space_group_name_H-M   'P 1'
#
loop_
_entity.id
_entity.type
_entity.pdbx_description
1 polymer ?
#
loop_
_entity_poly.entity_id
_entity_poly.type
_entity_poly.pdbx_seq_one_letter_code
_entity_poly.pdbx_strand_id
1 'polypeptide(L)'
;MNTTFTEEQTMLRKSTADFLVGKYPEAKVREIEESDTGHDPEIWKGMAELGWMGLVIPEEYGGMGMTFQDLSIVLEEMGRNIAPGPFFCTVLEGAYPILDAGSEEQKKELLPKIASGESIFTLALLEADGISDASGIAVKAVPKDNSFIINGTKLFVEQAINAGYMIVVTRTRKAASPGDGITLFIVDAKSPGIHCEVIPTIGMEKLCEVSFKDVAVPKKNILAALDKGWPIVSKVMERAAIAKASESLGAMDGIVPMTVAYLNGRVQYDEPLGRFQALQHIMADMFISLTTSKYLVYEAVWMESEGLPCATEVAMAKSYVNQNYKELSRLMIRLYGGNGTHREFKPGLYYRRAKAASIAFGDTGFQREKVARAIGLVS
;
A
#
# COMPACT_ATOMS: atom_id res chain seq x y z
N MET A 1 10.00 -23.06 1.91
CA MET A 1 9.02 -22.23 1.18
C MET A 1 8.63 -22.95 -0.12
N ASN A 2 7.34 -23.15 -0.37
CA ASN A 2 6.86 -23.59 -1.68
C ASN A 2 6.50 -22.33 -2.49
N THR A 3 7.12 -22.12 -3.64
CA THR A 3 6.87 -20.98 -4.52
C THR A 3 5.80 -21.25 -5.59
N THR A 4 5.22 -22.45 -5.57
CA THR A 4 4.16 -22.84 -6.50
C THR A 4 2.80 -22.53 -5.89
N PHE A 5 1.96 -21.80 -6.62
CA PHE A 5 0.59 -21.53 -6.20
C PHE A 5 -0.27 -22.79 -6.20
N THR A 6 -1.21 -22.86 -5.26
CA THR A 6 -2.26 -23.86 -5.26
C THR A 6 -3.21 -23.65 -6.44
N GLU A 7 -4.09 -24.62 -6.71
CA GLU A 7 -5.13 -24.45 -7.74
C GLU A 7 -6.05 -23.26 -7.42
N GLU A 8 -6.44 -23.10 -6.14
CA GLU A 8 -7.28 -22.00 -5.66
C GLU A 8 -6.57 -20.64 -5.86
N GLN A 9 -5.29 -20.53 -5.51
CA GLN A 9 -4.49 -19.33 -5.72
C GLN A 9 -4.31 -19.00 -7.20
N THR A 10 -4.17 -20.01 -8.05
CA THR A 10 -4.10 -19.85 -9.50
C THR A 10 -5.44 -19.34 -10.06
N MET A 11 -6.57 -19.85 -9.54
CA MET A 11 -7.91 -19.36 -9.89
C MET A 11 -8.13 -17.92 -9.41
N LEU A 12 -7.72 -17.60 -8.18
CA LEU A 12 -7.78 -16.24 -7.63
C LEU A 12 -6.99 -15.28 -8.52
N ARG A 13 -5.74 -15.60 -8.86
CA ARG A 13 -4.92 -14.78 -9.76
C ARG A 13 -5.60 -14.55 -11.09
N LYS A 14 -6.12 -15.60 -11.72
CA LYS A 14 -6.79 -15.50 -13.01
C LYS A 14 -8.04 -14.63 -12.95
N SER A 15 -8.92 -14.86 -11.98
CA SER A 15 -10.14 -14.07 -11.84
C SER A 15 -9.84 -12.60 -11.53
N THR A 16 -8.82 -12.33 -10.72
CA THR A 16 -8.34 -10.99 -10.42
C THR A 16 -7.80 -10.30 -11.67
N ALA A 17 -6.95 -10.99 -12.45
CA ALA A 17 -6.40 -10.45 -13.69
C ALA A 17 -7.52 -10.13 -14.71
N ASP A 18 -8.46 -11.05 -14.90
CA ASP A 18 -9.58 -10.88 -15.84
C ASP A 18 -10.45 -9.67 -15.46
N PHE A 19 -10.76 -9.50 -14.16
CA PHE A 19 -11.51 -8.35 -13.67
C PHE A 19 -10.74 -7.03 -13.89
N LEU A 20 -9.46 -6.97 -13.50
CA LEU A 20 -8.67 -5.75 -13.58
C LEU A 20 -8.39 -5.34 -15.03
N VAL A 21 -8.07 -6.27 -15.92
CA VAL A 21 -7.91 -5.99 -17.36
C VAL A 21 -9.19 -5.40 -17.95
N GLY A 22 -10.35 -5.93 -17.56
CA GLY A 22 -11.65 -5.45 -18.03
C GLY A 22 -12.03 -4.08 -17.47
N LYS A 23 -11.68 -3.79 -16.21
CA LYS A 23 -12.12 -2.58 -15.49
C LYS A 23 -11.11 -1.43 -15.51
N TYR A 24 -9.81 -1.70 -15.68
CA TYR A 24 -8.74 -0.71 -15.70
C TYR A 24 -7.97 -0.63 -17.03
N PRO A 25 -8.66 -0.46 -18.18
CA PRO A 25 -7.94 -0.06 -19.39
C PRO A 25 -7.22 1.26 -19.14
N GLU A 26 -6.13 1.53 -19.87
CA GLU A 26 -5.27 2.69 -19.63
C GLU A 26 -6.02 4.02 -19.54
N ALA A 27 -6.99 4.24 -20.42
CA ALA A 27 -7.83 5.44 -20.41
C ALA A 27 -8.60 5.60 -19.10
N LYS A 28 -9.13 4.49 -18.55
CA LYS A 28 -9.88 4.50 -17.28
C LYS A 28 -8.97 4.76 -16.08
N VAL A 29 -7.73 4.21 -16.09
CA VAL A 29 -6.74 4.52 -15.05
C VAL A 29 -6.47 6.03 -15.01
N ARG A 30 -6.26 6.68 -16.15
CA ARG A 30 -6.03 8.12 -16.24
C ARG A 30 -7.24 8.94 -15.81
N GLU A 31 -8.43 8.55 -16.23
CA GLU A 31 -9.69 9.18 -15.83
C GLU A 31 -9.82 9.19 -14.29
N ILE A 32 -9.58 8.05 -13.65
CA ILE A 32 -9.66 7.91 -12.20
C ILE A 32 -8.56 8.74 -11.51
N GLU A 33 -7.32 8.70 -11.99
CA GLU A 33 -6.24 9.51 -11.43
C GLU A 33 -6.54 11.01 -11.49
N GLU A 34 -7.19 11.48 -12.54
CA GLU A 34 -7.55 12.89 -12.78
C GLU A 34 -8.84 13.32 -12.09
N SER A 35 -9.68 12.35 -11.66
CA SER A 35 -10.91 12.65 -10.92
C SER A 35 -10.62 13.24 -9.53
N ASP A 36 -11.59 13.94 -8.95
CA ASP A 36 -11.47 14.51 -7.61
C ASP A 36 -11.30 13.44 -6.53
N THR A 37 -11.99 12.30 -6.70
CA THR A 37 -12.03 11.20 -5.72
C THR A 37 -10.88 10.20 -5.87
N GLY A 38 -10.31 10.04 -7.07
CA GLY A 38 -9.25 9.06 -7.32
C GLY A 38 -9.70 7.59 -7.20
N HIS A 39 -11.00 7.33 -7.28
CA HIS A 39 -11.55 5.98 -7.38
C HIS A 39 -12.87 5.99 -8.15
N ASP A 40 -13.28 4.80 -8.60
CA ASP A 40 -14.55 4.60 -9.28
C ASP A 40 -15.46 3.76 -8.38
N PRO A 41 -16.65 4.29 -7.96
CA PRO A 41 -17.56 3.57 -7.07
C PRO A 41 -18.09 2.25 -7.64
N GLU A 42 -18.29 2.15 -8.96
CA GLU A 42 -18.77 0.91 -9.59
C GLU A 42 -17.68 -0.17 -9.61
N ILE A 43 -16.43 0.22 -9.84
CA ILE A 43 -15.31 -0.72 -9.74
C ILE A 43 -15.11 -1.15 -8.28
N TRP A 44 -15.21 -0.20 -7.33
CA TRP A 44 -15.15 -0.49 -5.90
C TRP A 44 -16.21 -1.51 -5.48
N LYS A 45 -17.45 -1.29 -5.90
CA LYS A 45 -18.55 -2.23 -5.66
C LYS A 45 -18.27 -3.60 -6.26
N GLY A 46 -17.77 -3.66 -7.50
CA GLY A 46 -17.37 -4.92 -8.13
C GLY A 46 -16.28 -5.68 -7.37
N MET A 47 -15.28 -4.97 -6.79
CA MET A 47 -14.26 -5.59 -5.92
C MET A 47 -14.89 -6.14 -4.63
N ALA A 48 -15.88 -5.42 -4.05
CA ALA A 48 -16.60 -5.87 -2.87
C ALA A 48 -17.43 -7.14 -3.16
N GLU A 49 -18.13 -7.17 -4.29
CA GLU A 49 -18.89 -8.34 -4.75
C GLU A 49 -18.01 -9.58 -4.98
N LEU A 50 -16.75 -9.37 -5.34
CA LEU A 50 -15.71 -10.42 -5.42
C LEU A 50 -15.10 -10.79 -4.06
N GLY A 51 -15.49 -10.12 -2.98
CA GLY A 51 -15.02 -10.38 -1.62
C GLY A 51 -13.61 -9.85 -1.30
N TRP A 52 -13.00 -9.06 -2.17
CA TRP A 52 -11.59 -8.66 -2.01
C TRP A 52 -11.32 -7.85 -0.75
N MET A 53 -12.25 -6.95 -0.35
CA MET A 53 -12.11 -6.16 0.88
C MET A 53 -12.15 -7.02 2.13
N GLY A 54 -12.86 -8.14 2.08
CA GLY A 54 -12.99 -9.12 3.16
C GLY A 54 -12.01 -10.28 3.08
N LEU A 55 -11.06 -10.27 2.12
CA LEU A 55 -10.22 -11.44 1.84
C LEU A 55 -9.55 -12.01 3.09
N VAL A 56 -8.94 -11.17 3.91
CA VAL A 56 -8.21 -11.54 5.13
C VAL A 56 -9.06 -11.43 6.40
N ILE A 57 -10.29 -10.98 6.29
CA ILE A 57 -11.21 -10.87 7.42
C ILE A 57 -11.84 -12.24 7.67
N PRO A 58 -11.88 -12.74 8.93
CA PRO A 58 -12.55 -14.00 9.26
C PRO A 58 -14.02 -14.04 8.84
N GLU A 59 -14.52 -15.24 8.53
CA GLU A 59 -15.91 -15.47 8.11
C GLU A 59 -16.94 -14.98 9.14
N GLU A 60 -16.62 -15.08 10.42
CA GLU A 60 -17.48 -14.59 11.53
C GLU A 60 -17.74 -13.08 11.48
N TYR A 61 -16.90 -12.31 10.77
CA TYR A 61 -17.06 -10.87 10.54
C TYR A 61 -17.41 -10.56 9.07
N GLY A 62 -17.87 -11.57 8.31
CA GLY A 62 -18.32 -11.40 6.92
C GLY A 62 -17.22 -11.39 5.87
N GLY A 63 -16.02 -11.82 6.20
CA GLY A 63 -14.90 -11.97 5.27
C GLY A 63 -14.76 -13.37 4.71
N MET A 64 -13.62 -13.66 4.09
CA MET A 64 -13.29 -14.93 3.44
C MET A 64 -12.30 -15.78 4.26
N GLY A 65 -11.66 -15.25 5.28
CA GLY A 65 -10.70 -15.95 6.15
C GLY A 65 -9.43 -16.43 5.42
N MET A 66 -9.08 -15.81 4.29
CA MET A 66 -7.90 -16.18 3.49
C MET A 66 -6.61 -15.59 4.09
N THR A 67 -5.47 -15.99 3.55
CA THR A 67 -4.16 -15.64 4.07
C THR A 67 -3.61 -14.33 3.50
N PHE A 68 -2.51 -13.82 4.08
CA PHE A 68 -1.77 -12.71 3.51
C PHE A 68 -1.16 -13.05 2.13
N GLN A 69 -0.84 -14.34 1.90
CA GLN A 69 -0.36 -14.80 0.59
C GLN A 69 -1.42 -14.62 -0.50
N ASP A 70 -2.69 -14.90 -0.18
CA ASP A 70 -3.81 -14.71 -1.13
C ASP A 70 -4.03 -13.21 -1.40
N LEU A 71 -3.95 -12.37 -0.36
CA LEU A 71 -3.99 -10.91 -0.53
C LEU A 71 -2.85 -10.41 -1.42
N SER A 72 -1.64 -10.97 -1.27
CA SER A 72 -0.49 -10.57 -2.09
C SER A 72 -0.70 -10.84 -3.59
N ILE A 73 -1.44 -11.91 -3.93
CA ILE A 73 -1.81 -12.22 -5.33
C ILE A 73 -2.70 -11.12 -5.91
N VAL A 74 -3.70 -10.65 -5.16
CA VAL A 74 -4.57 -9.55 -5.58
C VAL A 74 -3.75 -8.28 -5.76
N LEU A 75 -2.87 -7.95 -4.82
CA LEU A 75 -2.01 -6.77 -4.89
C LEU A 75 -1.03 -6.81 -6.08
N GLU A 76 -0.45 -7.98 -6.39
CA GLU A 76 0.39 -8.14 -7.58
C GLU A 76 -0.40 -7.82 -8.87
N GLU A 77 -1.62 -8.35 -9.02
CA GLU A 77 -2.44 -8.07 -10.19
C GLU A 77 -2.91 -6.61 -10.23
N MET A 78 -3.19 -5.98 -9.08
CA MET A 78 -3.45 -4.54 -9.01
C MET A 78 -2.25 -3.72 -9.48
N GLY A 79 -1.05 -4.06 -9.04
CA GLY A 79 0.18 -3.43 -9.47
C GLY A 79 0.44 -3.59 -10.97
N ARG A 80 0.22 -4.79 -11.53
CA ARG A 80 0.35 -5.09 -12.97
C ARG A 80 -0.55 -4.20 -13.82
N ASN A 81 -1.76 -3.90 -13.32
CA ASN A 81 -2.76 -3.09 -14.02
C ASN A 81 -2.73 -1.61 -13.60
N ILE A 82 -1.84 -1.23 -12.67
CA ILE A 82 -1.73 0.14 -12.12
C ILE A 82 -3.09 0.61 -11.56
N ALA A 83 -3.83 -0.30 -10.90
CA ALA A 83 -5.17 -0.05 -10.42
C ALA A 83 -5.17 1.02 -9.31
N PRO A 84 -5.79 2.20 -9.50
CA PRO A 84 -5.92 3.20 -8.47
C PRO A 84 -7.13 2.91 -7.57
N GLY A 85 -7.14 3.49 -6.37
CA GLY A 85 -8.31 3.43 -5.49
C GLY A 85 -7.97 3.10 -4.04
N PRO A 86 -8.98 3.02 -3.17
CA PRO A 86 -8.83 2.93 -1.73
C PRO A 86 -8.62 1.50 -1.18
N PHE A 87 -8.39 0.51 -2.05
CA PHE A 87 -8.26 -0.89 -1.63
C PHE A 87 -7.11 -1.08 -0.64
N PHE A 88 -5.94 -0.55 -0.97
CA PHE A 88 -4.73 -0.72 -0.17
C PHE A 88 -4.94 -0.19 1.25
N CYS A 89 -5.28 1.09 1.42
CA CYS A 89 -5.46 1.69 2.74
C CYS A 89 -6.60 1.01 3.52
N THR A 90 -7.71 0.65 2.87
CA THR A 90 -8.83 0.02 3.55
C THR A 90 -8.46 -1.34 4.14
N VAL A 91 -7.75 -2.19 3.39
CA VAL A 91 -7.40 -3.53 3.86
C VAL A 91 -6.16 -3.50 4.78
N LEU A 92 -5.07 -2.85 4.38
CA LEU A 92 -3.81 -2.89 5.14
C LEU A 92 -3.82 -1.95 6.35
N GLU A 93 -4.37 -0.75 6.19
CA GLU A 93 -4.34 0.29 7.22
C GLU A 93 -5.63 0.33 8.05
N GLY A 94 -6.73 -0.23 7.53
CA GLY A 94 -8.03 -0.30 8.20
C GLY A 94 -8.32 -1.65 8.82
N ALA A 95 -8.44 -2.73 8.02
CA ALA A 95 -8.85 -4.04 8.52
C ALA A 95 -7.82 -4.66 9.48
N TYR A 96 -6.53 -4.69 9.10
CA TYR A 96 -5.50 -5.33 9.93
C TYR A 96 -5.35 -4.75 11.34
N PRO A 97 -5.28 -3.43 11.55
CA PRO A 97 -5.22 -2.88 12.92
C PRO A 97 -6.43 -3.28 13.77
N ILE A 98 -7.63 -3.33 13.17
CA ILE A 98 -8.86 -3.73 13.88
C ILE A 98 -8.82 -5.24 14.19
N LEU A 99 -8.36 -6.08 13.25
CA LEU A 99 -8.17 -7.52 13.48
C LEU A 99 -7.18 -7.79 14.61
N ASP A 100 -6.04 -7.09 14.60
CA ASP A 100 -4.96 -7.32 15.56
C ASP A 100 -5.30 -6.80 16.97
N ALA A 101 -6.07 -5.70 17.10
CA ALA A 101 -6.15 -4.95 18.35
C ALA A 101 -7.54 -4.40 18.70
N GLY A 102 -8.54 -4.57 17.83
CA GLY A 102 -9.91 -4.15 18.10
C GLY A 102 -10.57 -4.97 19.19
N SER A 103 -11.45 -4.33 19.99
CA SER A 103 -12.35 -5.08 20.87
C SER A 103 -13.33 -5.90 20.03
N GLU A 104 -13.96 -6.90 20.64
CA GLU A 104 -14.96 -7.70 19.93
C GLU A 104 -16.14 -6.86 19.40
N GLU A 105 -16.52 -5.80 20.14
CA GLU A 105 -17.54 -4.86 19.69
C GLU A 105 -17.05 -4.09 18.45
N GLN A 106 -15.80 -3.60 18.46
CA GLN A 106 -15.21 -2.88 17.33
C GLN A 106 -15.09 -3.79 16.09
N LYS A 107 -14.64 -5.04 16.28
CA LYS A 107 -14.54 -6.01 15.17
C LYS A 107 -15.92 -6.30 14.57
N LYS A 108 -16.93 -6.59 15.39
CA LYS A 108 -18.29 -6.88 14.93
C LYS A 108 -18.98 -5.67 14.27
N GLU A 109 -18.63 -4.46 14.68
CA GLU A 109 -19.20 -3.24 14.09
C GLU A 109 -18.51 -2.85 12.78
N LEU A 110 -17.18 -2.94 12.70
CA LEU A 110 -16.40 -2.29 11.66
C LEU A 110 -15.92 -3.25 10.56
N LEU A 111 -15.52 -4.48 10.91
CA LEU A 111 -15.02 -5.42 9.91
C LEU A 111 -16.07 -5.79 8.84
N PRO A 112 -17.37 -6.01 9.17
CA PRO A 112 -18.38 -6.22 8.15
C PRO A 112 -18.53 -5.05 7.17
N LYS A 113 -18.39 -3.80 7.65
CA LYS A 113 -18.45 -2.60 6.80
C LYS A 113 -17.25 -2.52 5.83
N ILE A 114 -16.08 -3.01 6.26
CA ILE A 114 -14.92 -3.14 5.38
C ILE A 114 -15.17 -4.26 4.37
N ALA A 115 -15.53 -5.46 4.83
CA ALA A 115 -15.70 -6.64 3.99
C ALA A 115 -16.74 -6.43 2.87
N SER A 116 -17.84 -5.71 3.18
CA SER A 116 -18.87 -5.36 2.21
C SER A 116 -18.52 -4.18 1.29
N GLY A 117 -17.41 -3.49 1.55
CA GLY A 117 -17.05 -2.25 0.85
C GLY A 117 -17.92 -1.04 1.20
N GLU A 118 -18.77 -1.13 2.25
CA GLU A 118 -19.61 -0.02 2.72
C GLU A 118 -18.79 1.16 3.18
N SER A 119 -17.59 0.91 3.76
CA SER A 119 -16.77 1.96 4.34
C SER A 119 -15.30 1.81 3.97
N ILE A 120 -14.71 2.92 3.54
CA ILE A 120 -13.28 3.08 3.28
C ILE A 120 -12.60 3.46 4.59
N PHE A 121 -11.47 2.82 4.89
CA PHE A 121 -10.64 3.09 6.06
C PHE A 121 -9.25 3.55 5.65
N THR A 122 -8.60 4.36 6.49
CA THR A 122 -7.22 4.80 6.29
C THR A 122 -6.51 5.07 7.62
N LEU A 123 -5.18 5.16 7.57
CA LEU A 123 -4.32 5.44 8.71
C LEU A 123 -3.75 6.86 8.63
N ALA A 124 -4.03 7.69 9.62
CA ALA A 124 -3.45 9.02 9.76
C ALA A 124 -2.23 8.95 10.69
N LEU A 125 -1.03 8.75 10.09
CA LEU A 125 0.23 8.50 10.81
C LEU A 125 1.20 9.68 10.73
N LEU A 126 1.64 10.05 9.53
CA LEU A 126 2.75 10.96 9.29
C LEU A 126 2.40 12.41 9.66
N GLU A 127 3.42 13.18 10.04
CA GLU A 127 3.35 14.59 10.36
C GLU A 127 4.40 15.40 9.58
N ALA A 128 4.46 16.71 9.80
CA ALA A 128 5.25 17.63 8.97
C ALA A 128 6.77 17.39 9.02
N ASP A 129 7.29 16.76 10.07
CA ASP A 129 8.71 16.42 10.18
C ASP A 129 9.13 15.23 9.29
N GLY A 130 8.16 14.48 8.76
CA GLY A 130 8.39 13.33 7.88
C GLY A 130 9.00 12.12 8.58
N ILE A 131 9.05 12.11 9.91
CA ILE A 131 9.60 11.00 10.71
C ILE A 131 8.56 9.88 10.78
N SER A 132 8.88 8.69 10.30
CA SER A 132 7.98 7.53 10.24
C SER A 132 8.06 6.58 11.44
N ASP A 133 8.82 6.93 12.47
CA ASP A 133 8.85 6.19 13.74
C ASP A 133 8.05 6.93 14.84
N ALA A 134 8.01 6.32 16.03
CA ALA A 134 7.24 6.84 17.16
C ALA A 134 7.66 8.26 17.60
N SER A 135 8.87 8.69 17.31
CA SER A 135 9.38 10.01 17.70
C SER A 135 8.71 11.15 16.90
N GLY A 136 8.25 10.86 15.68
CA GLY A 136 7.54 11.81 14.82
C GLY A 136 6.07 12.04 15.20
N ILE A 137 5.54 11.38 16.24
CA ILE A 137 4.14 11.55 16.64
C ILE A 137 4.02 12.68 17.67
N ALA A 138 3.51 13.84 17.22
CA ALA A 138 3.29 15.03 18.02
C ALA A 138 1.81 15.45 18.14
N VAL A 139 0.93 15.02 17.21
CA VAL A 139 -0.53 15.24 17.29
C VAL A 139 -1.06 14.73 18.62
N LYS A 140 -1.68 15.65 19.40
CA LYS A 140 -2.09 15.38 20.77
C LYS A 140 -3.54 14.91 20.85
N ALA A 141 -3.78 13.94 21.75
CA ALA A 141 -5.11 13.62 22.23
C ALA A 141 -5.17 13.86 23.76
N VAL A 142 -5.96 14.84 24.16
CA VAL A 142 -6.07 15.27 25.57
C VAL A 142 -7.39 14.75 26.15
N PRO A 143 -7.37 14.06 27.32
CA PRO A 143 -8.58 13.55 27.92
C PRO A 143 -9.51 14.68 28.33
N LYS A 144 -10.81 14.52 28.06
CA LYS A 144 -11.88 15.41 28.47
C LYS A 144 -13.13 14.59 28.74
N ASP A 145 -13.52 14.50 30.00
CA ASP A 145 -14.68 13.70 30.48
C ASP A 145 -14.60 12.23 30.00
N ASN A 146 -15.57 11.78 29.23
CA ASN A 146 -15.61 10.43 28.65
C ASN A 146 -15.07 10.40 27.19
N SER A 147 -14.25 11.39 26.81
CA SER A 147 -13.72 11.57 25.45
C SER A 147 -12.26 11.98 25.50
N PHE A 148 -11.65 12.05 24.32
CA PHE A 148 -10.37 12.73 24.06
C PHE A 148 -10.59 13.81 22.99
N ILE A 149 -9.88 14.92 23.14
CA ILE A 149 -9.88 16.02 22.15
C ILE A 149 -8.58 15.90 21.35
N ILE A 150 -8.73 15.70 20.06
CA ILE A 150 -7.59 15.61 19.11
C ILE A 150 -7.38 16.97 18.46
N ASN A 151 -6.11 17.42 18.47
CA ASN A 151 -5.66 18.64 17.81
C ASN A 151 -4.32 18.41 17.11
N GLY A 152 -4.18 18.88 15.85
CA GLY A 152 -2.97 18.80 15.07
C GLY A 152 -3.24 18.46 13.60
N THR A 153 -2.18 18.14 12.85
CA THR A 153 -2.28 17.88 11.41
C THR A 153 -1.52 16.59 11.06
N LYS A 154 -2.12 15.76 10.23
CA LYS A 154 -1.52 14.57 9.62
C LYS A 154 -1.33 14.80 8.12
N LEU A 155 -0.23 14.33 7.58
CA LEU A 155 0.13 14.47 6.17
C LEU A 155 0.16 13.13 5.45
N PHE A 156 -0.05 13.20 4.14
CA PHE A 156 0.00 12.05 3.23
C PHE A 156 -0.95 10.91 3.64
N VAL A 157 -2.10 11.26 4.23
CA VAL A 157 -3.14 10.28 4.58
C VAL A 157 -3.82 9.80 3.29
N GLU A 158 -3.68 8.51 2.99
CA GLU A 158 -4.18 7.93 1.74
C GLU A 158 -5.72 7.94 1.74
N GLN A 159 -6.33 8.45 0.67
CA GLN A 159 -7.78 8.44 0.44
C GLN A 159 -8.64 9.07 1.57
N ALA A 160 -8.09 9.96 2.39
CA ALA A 160 -8.84 10.56 3.51
C ALA A 160 -10.11 11.30 3.07
N ILE A 161 -10.15 11.86 1.87
CA ILE A 161 -11.34 12.51 1.30
C ILE A 161 -12.50 11.54 1.06
N ASN A 162 -12.22 10.25 0.90
CA ASN A 162 -13.20 9.19 0.64
C ASN A 162 -13.45 8.33 1.88
N ALA A 163 -12.64 8.49 2.95
CA ALA A 163 -12.72 7.65 4.11
C ALA A 163 -14.03 7.85 4.89
N GLY A 164 -14.64 6.76 5.33
CA GLY A 164 -15.68 6.76 6.34
C GLY A 164 -15.07 6.82 7.75
N TYR A 165 -13.93 6.17 7.94
CA TYR A 165 -13.20 6.14 9.22
C TYR A 165 -11.70 6.32 9.00
N MET A 166 -11.06 6.97 9.97
CA MET A 166 -9.61 7.09 10.06
C MET A 166 -9.09 6.50 11.36
N ILE A 167 -8.03 5.69 11.30
CA ILE A 167 -7.26 5.31 12.48
C ILE A 167 -6.21 6.40 12.69
N VAL A 168 -6.40 7.23 13.72
CA VAL A 168 -5.55 8.40 13.99
C VAL A 168 -4.52 8.05 15.05
N VAL A 169 -3.24 8.14 14.69
CA VAL A 169 -2.11 7.90 15.61
C VAL A 169 -1.81 9.19 16.37
N THR A 170 -1.93 9.15 17.69
CA THR A 170 -1.81 10.34 18.55
C THR A 170 -0.87 10.11 19.73
N ARG A 171 -0.42 11.22 20.32
CA ARG A 171 0.32 11.21 21.58
C ARG A 171 -0.60 11.63 22.73
N THR A 172 -0.85 10.72 23.65
CA THR A 172 -1.70 10.94 24.83
C THR A 172 -0.90 11.36 26.06
N ARG A 173 0.38 10.99 26.15
CA ARG A 173 1.29 11.49 27.18
C ARG A 173 2.74 11.55 26.69
N LYS A 174 3.54 12.42 27.29
CA LYS A 174 4.99 12.45 27.12
C LYS A 174 5.60 11.27 27.88
N ALA A 175 6.53 10.55 27.27
CA ALA A 175 7.21 9.41 27.86
C ALA A 175 8.72 9.43 27.53
N ALA A 176 9.53 8.68 28.29
CA ALA A 176 10.96 8.58 28.07
C ALA A 176 11.29 7.80 26.78
N SER A 177 10.54 6.72 26.53
CA SER A 177 10.63 5.98 25.26
C SER A 177 9.67 6.59 24.23
N PRO A 178 10.08 6.86 22.99
CA PRO A 178 9.24 7.43 21.94
C PRO A 178 7.97 6.58 21.67
N GLY A 179 8.06 5.26 21.77
CA GLY A 179 6.94 4.35 21.54
C GLY A 179 5.87 4.32 22.63
N ASP A 180 6.21 4.81 23.84
CA ASP A 180 5.24 4.91 24.93
C ASP A 180 4.40 6.18 24.80
N GLY A 181 3.15 6.12 25.30
CA GLY A 181 2.22 7.27 25.26
C GLY A 181 1.62 7.51 23.87
N ILE A 182 1.69 6.55 22.98
CA ILE A 182 1.01 6.54 21.68
C ILE A 182 -0.33 5.81 21.84
N THR A 183 -1.40 6.45 21.36
CA THR A 183 -2.76 5.87 21.35
C THR A 183 -3.36 6.00 19.96
N LEU A 184 -4.05 4.96 19.53
CA LEU A 184 -4.79 4.90 18.28
C LEU A 184 -6.27 5.16 18.55
N PHE A 185 -6.86 6.03 17.75
CA PHE A 185 -8.30 6.30 17.82
C PHE A 185 -8.96 5.98 16.47
N ILE A 186 -10.07 5.25 16.52
CA ILE A 186 -10.97 5.09 15.38
C ILE A 186 -11.88 6.32 15.33
N VAL A 187 -11.71 7.15 14.33
CA VAL A 187 -12.38 8.44 14.19
C VAL A 187 -13.28 8.41 12.96
N ASP A 188 -14.55 8.76 13.13
CA ASP A 188 -15.45 9.02 12.00
C ASP A 188 -14.91 10.21 11.22
N ALA A 189 -14.62 10.00 9.94
CA ALA A 189 -14.03 11.02 9.07
C ALA A 189 -14.93 12.26 8.87
N LYS A 190 -16.23 12.14 9.17
CA LYS A 190 -17.21 13.24 9.11
C LYS A 190 -17.35 13.99 10.42
N SER A 191 -16.54 13.67 11.45
CA SER A 191 -16.60 14.36 12.74
C SER A 191 -16.34 15.86 12.57
N PRO A 192 -17.08 16.72 13.31
CA PRO A 192 -16.83 18.16 13.30
C PRO A 192 -15.38 18.49 13.68
N GLY A 193 -14.78 19.45 12.98
CA GLY A 193 -13.39 19.87 13.22
C GLY A 193 -12.34 19.11 12.38
N ILE A 194 -12.74 18.16 11.55
CA ILE A 194 -11.85 17.52 10.57
C ILE A 194 -11.94 18.26 9.23
N HIS A 195 -10.79 18.57 8.66
CA HIS A 195 -10.68 19.11 7.31
C HIS A 195 -9.62 18.35 6.52
N CYS A 196 -9.96 17.94 5.28
CA CYS A 196 -9.08 17.20 4.40
C CYS A 196 -8.80 18.00 3.14
N GLU A 197 -7.52 18.10 2.75
CA GLU A 197 -7.09 18.73 1.52
C GLU A 197 -6.16 17.78 0.75
N VAL A 198 -6.40 17.61 -0.56
CA VAL A 198 -5.58 16.72 -1.40
C VAL A 198 -4.23 17.36 -1.68
N ILE A 199 -3.16 16.64 -1.42
CA ILE A 199 -1.78 17.01 -1.76
C ILE A 199 -1.48 16.52 -3.18
N PRO A 200 -1.19 17.39 -4.16
CA PRO A 200 -0.79 16.97 -5.49
C PRO A 200 0.52 16.18 -5.45
N THR A 201 0.52 14.95 -5.95
CA THR A 201 1.69 14.08 -5.99
C THR A 201 2.01 13.60 -7.40
N ILE A 202 3.27 13.20 -7.63
CA ILE A 202 3.68 12.64 -8.92
C ILE A 202 2.98 11.31 -9.21
N GLY A 203 2.67 10.52 -8.18
CA GLY A 203 2.00 9.23 -8.30
C GLY A 203 0.51 9.33 -8.60
N MET A 204 -0.07 10.52 -8.42
CA MET A 204 -1.51 10.80 -8.61
C MET A 204 -2.44 10.07 -7.62
N GLU A 205 -1.88 9.39 -6.61
CA GLU A 205 -2.66 8.89 -5.48
C GLU A 205 -3.28 10.07 -4.72
N LYS A 206 -4.48 9.88 -4.17
CA LYS A 206 -5.14 10.89 -3.33
C LYS A 206 -4.57 10.82 -1.92
N LEU A 207 -3.42 11.44 -1.74
CA LEU A 207 -2.81 11.67 -0.43
C LEU A 207 -3.28 13.02 0.11
N CYS A 208 -3.64 13.08 1.38
CA CYS A 208 -4.28 14.26 1.96
C CYS A 208 -3.49 14.82 3.14
N GLU A 209 -3.55 16.14 3.28
CA GLU A 209 -3.39 16.79 4.56
C GLU A 209 -4.72 16.69 5.32
N VAL A 210 -4.67 16.22 6.57
CA VAL A 210 -5.85 16.13 7.45
C VAL A 210 -5.59 16.92 8.71
N SER A 211 -6.32 18.01 8.89
CA SER A 211 -6.27 18.84 10.09
C SER A 211 -7.41 18.49 11.05
N PHE A 212 -7.06 18.42 12.33
CA PHE A 212 -7.96 18.15 13.46
C PHE A 212 -8.01 19.37 14.35
N LYS A 213 -9.19 19.96 14.54
CA LYS A 213 -9.42 21.13 15.40
C LYS A 213 -10.53 20.79 16.39
N ASP A 214 -10.14 20.57 17.64
CA ASP A 214 -11.03 20.24 18.76
C ASP A 214 -11.94 19.02 18.47
N VAL A 215 -11.42 18.01 17.78
CA VAL A 215 -12.17 16.81 17.42
C VAL A 215 -12.37 15.94 18.66
N ALA A 216 -13.62 15.78 19.08
CA ALA A 216 -14.00 14.98 20.24
C ALA A 216 -14.20 13.52 19.85
N VAL A 217 -13.42 12.61 20.44
CA VAL A 217 -13.48 11.18 20.18
C VAL A 217 -13.78 10.43 21.46
N PRO A 218 -14.85 9.62 21.54
CA PRO A 218 -15.20 8.84 22.71
C PRO A 218 -14.11 7.85 23.13
N LYS A 219 -13.95 7.58 24.42
CA LYS A 219 -12.99 6.58 24.95
C LYS A 219 -13.18 5.19 24.36
N LYS A 220 -14.40 4.78 24.04
CA LYS A 220 -14.70 3.49 23.41
C LYS A 220 -14.09 3.32 22.01
N ASN A 221 -13.69 4.42 21.39
CA ASN A 221 -13.06 4.43 20.07
C ASN A 221 -11.52 4.29 20.13
N ILE A 222 -10.95 4.09 21.33
CA ILE A 222 -9.54 3.70 21.44
C ILE A 222 -9.39 2.31 20.84
N LEU A 223 -8.47 2.18 19.89
CA LEU A 223 -8.05 0.90 19.34
C LEU A 223 -6.92 0.36 20.22
N ALA A 224 -7.04 -0.86 20.70
CA ALA A 224 -6.18 -1.46 21.73
C ALA A 224 -6.29 -0.77 23.10
N ALA A 225 -5.15 -0.64 23.79
CA ALA A 225 -5.08 -0.01 25.10
C ALA A 225 -4.50 1.40 25.02
N LEU A 226 -4.94 2.28 25.92
CA LEU A 226 -4.39 3.63 26.09
C LEU A 226 -2.87 3.57 26.26
N ASP A 227 -2.13 4.43 25.57
CA ASP A 227 -0.66 4.55 25.58
C ASP A 227 0.11 3.33 25.02
N LYS A 228 -0.55 2.38 24.37
CA LYS A 228 0.04 1.12 23.85
C LYS A 228 -0.14 0.92 22.34
N GLY A 229 -0.36 2.00 21.60
CA GLY A 229 -0.65 1.93 20.17
C GLY A 229 0.56 1.64 19.26
N TRP A 230 1.78 2.01 19.69
CA TRP A 230 2.94 1.94 18.79
C TRP A 230 3.28 0.53 18.25
N PRO A 231 3.24 -0.55 19.06
CA PRO A 231 3.48 -1.90 18.52
C PRO A 231 2.53 -2.29 17.38
N ILE A 232 1.27 -1.81 17.44
CA ILE A 232 0.27 -2.06 16.38
C ILE A 232 0.65 -1.29 15.12
N VAL A 233 0.98 0.00 15.25
CA VAL A 233 1.45 0.83 14.12
C VAL A 233 2.67 0.19 13.47
N SER A 234 3.66 -0.25 14.25
CA SER A 234 4.86 -0.91 13.74
C SER A 234 4.54 -2.15 12.91
N LYS A 235 3.59 -2.99 13.38
CA LYS A 235 3.14 -4.18 12.65
C LYS A 235 2.39 -3.83 11.37
N VAL A 236 1.52 -2.82 11.42
CA VAL A 236 0.82 -2.31 10.22
C VAL A 236 1.82 -1.81 9.19
N MET A 237 2.82 -1.03 9.59
CA MET A 237 3.85 -0.52 8.69
C MET A 237 4.70 -1.63 8.07
N GLU A 238 4.97 -2.71 8.80
CA GLU A 238 5.69 -3.88 8.30
C GLU A 238 4.84 -4.62 7.25
N ARG A 239 3.57 -4.90 7.54
CA ARG A 239 2.64 -5.51 6.58
C ARG A 239 2.42 -4.64 5.35
N ALA A 240 2.24 -3.34 5.53
CA ALA A 240 2.08 -2.41 4.43
C ALA A 240 3.34 -2.32 3.55
N ALA A 241 4.54 -2.46 4.15
CA ALA A 241 5.79 -2.48 3.39
C ALA A 241 5.87 -3.70 2.46
N ILE A 242 5.56 -4.92 2.94
CA ILE A 242 5.58 -6.10 2.08
C ILE A 242 4.40 -6.13 1.10
N ALA A 243 3.23 -5.64 1.49
CA ALA A 243 2.09 -5.47 0.60
C ALA A 243 2.41 -4.51 -0.57
N LYS A 244 3.07 -3.37 -0.28
CA LYS A 244 3.52 -2.43 -1.32
C LYS A 244 4.64 -3.01 -2.17
N ALA A 245 5.48 -3.89 -1.63
CA ALA A 245 6.46 -4.63 -2.40
C ALA A 245 5.79 -5.65 -3.35
N SER A 246 4.72 -6.32 -2.92
CA SER A 246 3.93 -7.23 -3.76
C SER A 246 3.24 -6.48 -4.91
N GLU A 247 2.60 -5.35 -4.63
CA GLU A 247 2.01 -4.47 -5.67
C GLU A 247 3.09 -3.99 -6.66
N SER A 248 4.24 -3.56 -6.15
CA SER A 248 5.37 -3.12 -7.00
C SER A 248 5.95 -4.26 -7.83
N LEU A 249 6.02 -5.48 -7.29
CA LEU A 249 6.42 -6.67 -8.03
C LEU A 249 5.49 -6.94 -9.21
N GLY A 250 4.18 -6.85 -9.01
CA GLY A 250 3.19 -6.97 -10.07
C GLY A 250 3.37 -5.92 -11.17
N ALA A 251 3.66 -4.68 -10.79
CA ALA A 251 3.97 -3.63 -11.75
C ALA A 251 5.24 -3.94 -12.57
N MET A 252 6.31 -4.43 -11.91
CA MET A 252 7.54 -4.87 -12.59
C MET A 252 7.27 -6.02 -13.55
N ASP A 253 6.41 -6.96 -13.17
CA ASP A 253 6.00 -8.10 -14.00
C ASP A 253 5.12 -7.66 -15.19
N GLY A 254 4.45 -6.51 -15.10
CA GLY A 254 3.79 -5.85 -16.23
C GLY A 254 4.77 -5.15 -17.19
N ILE A 255 5.82 -4.51 -16.66
CA ILE A 255 6.81 -3.75 -17.43
C ILE A 255 7.58 -4.64 -18.42
N VAL A 256 8.05 -5.81 -17.95
CA VAL A 256 8.96 -6.65 -18.75
C VAL A 256 8.31 -7.16 -20.03
N PRO A 257 7.15 -7.87 -20.01
CA PRO A 257 6.54 -8.36 -21.25
C PRO A 257 6.06 -7.25 -22.18
N MET A 258 5.58 -6.13 -21.64
CA MET A 258 5.22 -4.96 -22.45
C MET A 258 6.42 -4.40 -23.22
N THR A 259 7.58 -4.31 -22.55
CA THR A 259 8.80 -3.81 -23.16
C THR A 259 9.31 -4.78 -24.23
N VAL A 260 9.27 -6.08 -23.98
CA VAL A 260 9.60 -7.12 -24.98
C VAL A 260 8.69 -6.99 -26.21
N ALA A 261 7.38 -6.88 -26.00
CA ALA A 261 6.43 -6.74 -27.11
C ALA A 261 6.72 -5.47 -27.95
N TYR A 262 7.01 -4.36 -27.30
CA TYR A 262 7.37 -3.11 -27.97
C TYR A 262 8.65 -3.25 -28.80
N LEU A 263 9.72 -3.82 -28.23
CA LEU A 263 11.00 -4.00 -28.91
C LEU A 263 10.89 -4.94 -30.11
N ASN A 264 10.04 -5.97 -30.04
CA ASN A 264 9.81 -6.90 -31.13
C ASN A 264 8.94 -6.29 -32.25
N GLY A 265 8.05 -5.36 -31.90
CA GLY A 265 7.17 -4.72 -32.89
C GLY A 265 7.77 -3.44 -33.53
N ARG A 266 8.69 -2.75 -32.84
CA ARG A 266 9.25 -1.48 -33.30
C ARG A 266 10.43 -1.70 -34.21
N VAL A 267 10.33 -1.24 -35.46
CA VAL A 267 11.39 -1.33 -36.46
C VAL A 267 12.17 -0.02 -36.53
N GLN A 268 13.49 -0.10 -36.46
CA GLN A 268 14.46 0.98 -36.77
C GLN A 268 15.72 0.36 -37.39
N TYR A 269 16.37 1.07 -38.29
CA TYR A 269 17.54 0.56 -39.00
C TYR A 269 17.23 -0.74 -39.77
N ASP A 270 16.02 -0.81 -40.35
CA ASP A 270 15.47 -1.94 -41.12
C ASP A 270 15.26 -3.25 -40.34
N GLU A 271 15.39 -3.21 -39.02
CA GLU A 271 15.26 -4.39 -38.15
C GLU A 271 14.39 -4.08 -36.89
N PRO A 272 13.69 -5.07 -36.33
CA PRO A 272 13.07 -4.94 -35.01
C PRO A 272 14.11 -4.59 -33.96
N LEU A 273 13.78 -3.65 -33.04
CA LEU A 273 14.70 -3.25 -31.96
C LEU A 273 15.18 -4.43 -31.12
N GLY A 274 14.35 -5.45 -30.93
CA GLY A 274 14.68 -6.67 -30.16
C GLY A 274 15.81 -7.51 -30.76
N ARG A 275 16.27 -7.23 -32.00
CA ARG A 275 17.43 -7.91 -32.61
C ARG A 275 18.77 -7.32 -32.18
N PHE A 276 18.79 -6.11 -31.61
CA PHE A 276 20.03 -5.47 -31.17
C PHE A 276 20.51 -6.01 -29.85
N GLN A 277 21.69 -6.63 -29.83
CA GLN A 277 22.27 -7.30 -28.65
C GLN A 277 22.34 -6.36 -27.42
N ALA A 278 22.66 -5.08 -27.62
CA ALA A 278 22.69 -4.10 -26.52
C ALA A 278 21.34 -3.98 -25.81
N LEU A 279 20.20 -4.08 -26.53
CA LEU A 279 18.86 -4.03 -25.96
C LEU A 279 18.46 -5.37 -25.34
N GLN A 280 18.90 -6.50 -25.94
CA GLN A 280 18.70 -7.83 -25.37
C GLN A 280 19.36 -7.96 -24.00
N HIS A 281 20.58 -7.45 -23.82
CA HIS A 281 21.28 -7.46 -22.53
C HIS A 281 20.53 -6.64 -21.47
N ILE A 282 20.04 -5.44 -21.83
CA ILE A 282 19.21 -4.63 -20.92
C ILE A 282 17.95 -5.42 -20.49
N MET A 283 17.28 -6.07 -21.43
CA MET A 283 16.09 -6.88 -21.12
C MET A 283 16.41 -8.09 -20.26
N ALA A 284 17.56 -8.73 -20.46
CA ALA A 284 18.02 -9.82 -19.61
C ALA A 284 18.27 -9.34 -18.16
N ASP A 285 18.92 -8.20 -17.97
CA ASP A 285 19.14 -7.60 -16.65
C ASP A 285 17.81 -7.23 -15.96
N MET A 286 16.86 -6.68 -16.73
CA MET A 286 15.49 -6.39 -16.21
C MET A 286 14.79 -7.67 -15.75
N PHE A 287 14.88 -8.74 -16.51
CA PHE A 287 14.27 -10.03 -16.16
C PHE A 287 14.93 -10.69 -14.93
N ILE A 288 16.25 -10.61 -14.82
CA ILE A 288 17.00 -11.10 -13.65
C ILE A 288 16.57 -10.33 -12.41
N SER A 289 16.48 -9.00 -12.49
CA SER A 289 16.05 -8.13 -11.38
C SER A 289 14.62 -8.42 -10.94
N LEU A 290 13.69 -8.63 -11.89
CA LEU A 290 12.32 -9.05 -11.62
C LEU A 290 12.29 -10.40 -10.89
N THR A 291 13.00 -11.39 -11.42
CA THR A 291 13.01 -12.76 -10.87
C THR A 291 13.57 -12.79 -9.45
N THR A 292 14.68 -12.09 -9.21
CA THR A 292 15.26 -11.99 -7.86
C THR A 292 14.31 -11.27 -6.88
N SER A 293 13.68 -10.18 -7.31
CA SER A 293 12.67 -9.47 -6.53
C SER A 293 11.51 -10.37 -6.12
N LYS A 294 11.06 -11.23 -7.05
CA LYS A 294 9.96 -12.18 -6.82
C LYS A 294 10.25 -13.14 -5.66
N TYR A 295 11.45 -13.73 -5.62
CA TYR A 295 11.78 -14.65 -4.54
C TYR A 295 11.88 -13.98 -3.18
N LEU A 296 12.45 -12.77 -3.10
CA LEU A 296 12.52 -12.02 -1.85
C LEU A 296 11.11 -11.63 -1.33
N VAL A 297 10.22 -11.20 -2.22
CA VAL A 297 8.85 -10.86 -1.85
C VAL A 297 8.09 -12.10 -1.40
N TYR A 298 8.18 -13.20 -2.12
CA TYR A 298 7.46 -14.44 -1.80
C TYR A 298 7.91 -15.06 -0.48
N GLU A 299 9.19 -14.95 -0.15
CA GLU A 299 9.70 -15.40 1.15
C GLU A 299 9.08 -14.59 2.29
N ALA A 300 9.12 -13.26 2.21
CA ALA A 300 8.57 -12.39 3.24
C ALA A 300 7.03 -12.54 3.35
N VAL A 301 6.32 -12.66 2.22
CA VAL A 301 4.87 -12.92 2.17
C VAL A 301 4.51 -14.24 2.83
N TRP A 302 5.25 -15.31 2.53
CA TRP A 302 5.04 -16.62 3.14
C TRP A 302 5.26 -16.57 4.65
N MET A 303 6.34 -15.94 5.12
CA MET A 303 6.61 -15.82 6.55
C MET A 303 5.51 -15.04 7.28
N GLU A 304 5.02 -13.92 6.72
CA GLU A 304 3.89 -13.17 7.29
C GLU A 304 2.62 -14.04 7.34
N SER A 305 2.34 -14.83 6.29
CA SER A 305 1.18 -15.74 6.24
C SER A 305 1.23 -16.84 7.29
N GLU A 306 2.43 -17.33 7.63
CA GLU A 306 2.65 -18.34 8.67
C GLU A 306 2.76 -17.72 10.08
N GLY A 307 2.65 -16.40 10.21
CA GLY A 307 2.81 -15.70 11.49
C GLY A 307 4.24 -15.74 12.05
N LEU A 308 5.24 -15.97 11.19
CA LEU A 308 6.65 -15.99 11.56
C LEU A 308 7.23 -14.57 11.66
N PRO A 309 8.22 -14.32 12.55
CA PRO A 309 8.96 -13.07 12.55
C PRO A 309 9.64 -12.84 11.19
N CYS A 310 9.32 -11.74 10.50
CA CYS A 310 9.77 -11.49 9.12
C CYS A 310 10.28 -10.06 8.87
N ALA A 311 10.53 -9.27 9.92
CA ALA A 311 10.93 -7.87 9.81
C ALA A 311 12.17 -7.65 8.94
N THR A 312 13.14 -8.57 8.99
CA THR A 312 14.38 -8.53 8.19
C THR A 312 14.08 -8.83 6.72
N GLU A 313 13.33 -9.89 6.46
CA GLU A 313 12.95 -10.34 5.12
C GLU A 313 12.07 -9.29 4.42
N VAL A 314 11.13 -8.69 5.14
CA VAL A 314 10.34 -7.56 4.66
C VAL A 314 11.24 -6.39 4.30
N ALA A 315 12.22 -6.05 5.14
CA ALA A 315 13.15 -4.95 4.87
C ALA A 315 14.05 -5.23 3.65
N MET A 316 14.53 -6.48 3.50
CA MET A 316 15.30 -6.91 2.33
C MET A 316 14.44 -6.82 1.05
N ALA A 317 13.24 -7.41 1.06
CA ALA A 317 12.33 -7.41 -0.08
C ALA A 317 11.95 -5.98 -0.49
N LYS A 318 11.49 -5.15 0.46
CA LYS A 318 11.06 -3.78 0.19
C LYS A 318 12.20 -2.91 -0.34
N SER A 319 13.41 -2.98 0.25
CA SER A 319 14.54 -2.18 -0.22
C SER A 319 14.97 -2.56 -1.64
N TYR A 320 14.98 -3.87 -1.95
CA TYR A 320 15.37 -4.38 -3.25
C TYR A 320 14.33 -4.05 -4.33
N VAL A 321 13.04 -4.25 -4.03
CA VAL A 321 11.94 -3.91 -4.94
C VAL A 321 11.87 -2.40 -5.20
N ASN A 322 12.02 -1.55 -4.18
CA ASN A 322 12.06 -0.10 -4.34
C ASN A 322 13.11 0.36 -5.37
N GLN A 323 14.29 -0.24 -5.31
CA GLN A 323 15.38 0.08 -6.23
C GLN A 323 15.07 -0.44 -7.65
N ASN A 324 14.67 -1.70 -7.75
CA ASN A 324 14.46 -2.34 -9.05
C ASN A 324 13.23 -1.81 -9.78
N TYR A 325 12.13 -1.53 -9.10
CA TYR A 325 10.96 -0.95 -9.76
C TYR A 325 11.27 0.42 -10.37
N LYS A 326 12.00 1.28 -9.62
CA LYS A 326 12.50 2.56 -10.17
C LYS A 326 13.38 2.35 -11.39
N GLU A 327 14.28 1.39 -11.35
CA GLU A 327 15.21 1.13 -12.46
C GLU A 327 14.50 0.53 -13.67
N LEU A 328 13.64 -0.49 -13.49
CA LEU A 328 12.88 -1.10 -14.57
C LEU A 328 11.97 -0.08 -15.27
N SER A 329 11.27 0.75 -14.51
CA SER A 329 10.41 1.79 -15.08
C SER A 329 11.22 2.85 -15.84
N ARG A 330 12.41 3.23 -15.38
CA ARG A 330 13.33 4.12 -16.06
C ARG A 330 13.86 3.52 -17.35
N LEU A 331 14.26 2.24 -17.32
CA LEU A 331 14.73 1.51 -18.48
C LEU A 331 13.62 1.34 -19.53
N MET A 332 12.39 1.05 -19.10
CA MET A 332 11.23 1.01 -19.99
C MET A 332 11.07 2.32 -20.77
N ILE A 333 11.08 3.48 -20.09
CA ILE A 333 11.01 4.79 -20.76
C ILE A 333 12.14 4.94 -21.77
N ARG A 334 13.38 4.59 -21.38
CA ARG A 334 14.54 4.66 -22.27
C ARG A 334 14.38 3.79 -23.51
N LEU A 335 13.91 2.55 -23.35
CA LEU A 335 13.72 1.59 -24.44
C LEU A 335 12.58 1.96 -25.39
N TYR A 336 11.55 2.65 -24.90
CA TYR A 336 10.48 3.22 -25.71
C TYR A 336 10.92 4.50 -26.46
N GLY A 337 12.03 5.13 -26.06
CA GLY A 337 12.51 6.38 -26.64
C GLY A 337 11.49 7.51 -26.45
N GLY A 338 11.22 8.31 -27.50
CA GLY A 338 10.23 9.39 -27.45
C GLY A 338 8.84 8.95 -27.00
N ASN A 339 8.41 7.75 -27.40
CA ASN A 339 7.13 7.17 -27.00
C ASN A 339 7.06 6.89 -25.48
N GLY A 340 8.20 6.66 -24.82
CA GLY A 340 8.25 6.44 -23.37
C GLY A 340 7.87 7.65 -22.55
N THR A 341 8.01 8.86 -23.09
CA THR A 341 7.65 10.12 -22.42
C THR A 341 6.29 10.66 -22.87
N HIS A 342 5.71 10.09 -23.91
CA HIS A 342 4.44 10.55 -24.45
C HIS A 342 3.26 10.07 -23.58
N ARG A 343 2.31 10.97 -23.30
CA ARG A 343 1.21 10.69 -22.38
C ARG A 343 0.30 9.54 -22.81
N GLU A 344 0.19 9.28 -24.13
CA GLU A 344 -0.64 8.20 -24.67
C GLU A 344 -0.07 6.78 -24.44
N PHE A 345 1.15 6.67 -23.90
CA PHE A 345 1.81 5.39 -23.66
C PHE A 345 1.93 5.08 -22.17
N LYS A 346 1.73 3.82 -21.80
CA LYS A 346 1.79 3.32 -20.41
C LYS A 346 3.10 3.54 -19.65
N PRO A 347 4.32 3.61 -20.26
CA PRO A 347 5.55 3.76 -19.49
C PRO A 347 5.53 4.89 -18.45
N GLY A 348 4.93 6.03 -18.80
CA GLY A 348 4.79 7.17 -17.89
C GLY A 348 3.99 6.86 -16.61
N LEU A 349 2.98 5.99 -16.69
CA LEU A 349 2.19 5.56 -15.53
C LEU A 349 3.06 4.73 -14.57
N TYR A 350 3.74 3.70 -15.08
CA TYR A 350 4.65 2.87 -14.27
C TYR A 350 5.76 3.69 -13.62
N TYR A 351 6.35 4.63 -14.38
CA TYR A 351 7.43 5.48 -13.87
C TYR A 351 6.98 6.35 -12.68
N ARG A 352 5.83 6.99 -12.79
CA ARG A 352 5.27 7.83 -11.71
C ARG A 352 4.94 7.00 -10.47
N ARG A 353 4.29 5.85 -10.66
CA ARG A 353 3.96 4.91 -9.57
C ARG A 353 5.20 4.34 -8.91
N ALA A 354 6.26 4.02 -9.68
CA ALA A 354 7.52 3.55 -9.11
C ALA A 354 8.16 4.58 -8.16
N LYS A 355 8.05 5.88 -8.47
CA LYS A 355 8.56 6.94 -7.59
C LYS A 355 7.76 7.01 -6.28
N ALA A 356 6.45 7.03 -6.36
CA ALA A 356 5.57 7.06 -5.19
C ALA A 356 5.73 5.80 -4.31
N ALA A 357 5.65 4.60 -4.91
CA ALA A 357 5.80 3.33 -4.19
C ALA A 357 7.15 3.18 -3.49
N SER A 358 8.22 3.79 -4.04
CA SER A 358 9.57 3.67 -3.48
C SER A 358 9.79 4.44 -2.18
N ILE A 359 8.91 5.36 -1.80
CA ILE A 359 8.96 6.11 -0.55
C ILE A 359 7.88 5.67 0.44
N ALA A 360 6.77 5.10 -0.06
CA ALA A 360 5.68 4.62 0.79
C ALA A 360 6.14 3.48 1.70
N PHE A 361 5.76 3.53 2.98
CA PHE A 361 6.06 2.51 4.01
C PHE A 361 7.56 2.21 4.20
N GLY A 362 8.37 3.23 4.07
CA GLY A 362 9.81 3.18 4.22
C GLY A 362 10.57 3.10 2.90
N ASP A 363 11.42 4.10 2.68
CA ASP A 363 12.29 4.16 1.51
C ASP A 363 13.43 3.14 1.56
N THR A 364 14.24 3.13 0.51
CA THR A 364 15.38 2.20 0.39
C THR A 364 16.40 2.37 1.52
N GLY A 365 16.67 3.62 1.96
CA GLY A 365 17.58 3.93 3.05
C GLY A 365 17.09 3.38 4.39
N PHE A 366 15.85 3.73 4.73
CA PHE A 366 15.19 3.26 5.96
C PHE A 366 15.14 1.73 6.06
N GLN A 367 14.80 1.03 4.97
CA GLN A 367 14.77 -0.42 5.00
C GLN A 367 16.17 -1.04 5.11
N ARG A 368 17.19 -0.46 4.45
CA ARG A 368 18.58 -0.91 4.58
C ARG A 368 19.13 -0.75 5.99
N GLU A 369 18.75 0.32 6.70
CA GLU A 369 19.11 0.47 8.11
C GLU A 369 18.56 -0.64 8.98
N LYS A 370 17.30 -1.08 8.74
CA LYS A 370 16.73 -2.24 9.43
C LYS A 370 17.54 -3.50 9.18
N VAL A 371 17.93 -3.76 7.93
CA VAL A 371 18.79 -4.90 7.58
C VAL A 371 20.15 -4.78 8.26
N ALA A 372 20.77 -3.61 8.22
CA ALA A 372 22.07 -3.38 8.85
C ALA A 372 22.05 -3.68 10.35
N ARG A 373 20.99 -3.25 11.05
CA ARG A 373 20.79 -3.58 12.48
C ARG A 373 20.58 -5.08 12.70
N ALA A 374 19.82 -5.74 11.83
CA ALA A 374 19.55 -7.18 11.94
C ALA A 374 20.81 -8.04 11.78
N ILE A 375 21.78 -7.60 10.96
CA ILE A 375 23.09 -8.28 10.81
C ILE A 375 24.14 -7.85 11.85
N GLY A 376 23.75 -7.05 12.86
CA GLY A 376 24.58 -6.69 13.99
C GLY A 376 25.42 -5.41 13.81
N LEU A 377 25.17 -4.60 12.78
CA LEU A 377 25.78 -3.29 12.67
C LEU A 377 25.10 -2.31 13.64
N VAL A 378 25.90 -1.62 14.45
CA VAL A 378 25.42 -0.62 15.41
C VAL A 378 25.32 0.73 14.71
N SER A 379 24.21 1.42 14.91
CA SER A 379 24.03 2.81 14.46
C SER A 379 24.46 3.80 15.53
#